data_163aed816f13da1b2b0d53431e3cbbd3
#
_entry.id   163aed816f13da1b2b0d53431e3cbbd3
#
_cell.length_a   1.000
_cell.length_b   1.000
_cell.length_c   1.000
_cell.angle_alpha   90.00
_cell.angle_beta   90.00
_cell.angle_gamma   90.00
#
_symmetry.space_group_name_H-M   'P 1'
#
loop_
_entity.id
_entity.type
_entity.pdbx_description
1 polymer ?
#
loop_
_entity_poly.entity_id
_entity_poly.type
_entity_poly.pdbx_seq_one_letter_code
_entity_poly.pdbx_strand_id
1 'polypeptide(L)'
;MKSNTSRLLHWFTALIAVAASVYLGSSARAGSTEPMATVTPAKTQMKHANELINKQDPPKVSARLMETATPDNTHVLVSLSKQRAYLLVGEEIAIDTPISSGKRAGMTPNGSFKVLEKDPDHHSSIFGNFVDNGGRTVRAGVSLKIDSAPSGTHYEGAPMKWFMRLTNDGVGMHVGMLPGYPASHGCVRLPVDIAPLIYEKVKVGTPVDIEP
;
A
#
# COMPACT_ATOMS: atom_id res chain seq x y z
N MET A 1 51.31 -10.63 32.60
CA MET A 1 50.99 -10.43 34.04
C MET A 1 49.52 -10.52 34.23
N LYS A 2 49.11 -11.56 34.91
CA LYS A 2 48.00 -11.69 35.91
C LYS A 2 46.61 -11.28 35.41
N SER A 3 45.73 -12.23 35.21
CA SER A 3 45.00 -13.13 36.11
C SER A 3 43.63 -12.59 36.48
N ASN A 4 42.62 -13.38 36.14
CA ASN A 4 41.77 -14.16 37.07
C ASN A 4 40.47 -13.43 37.36
N THR A 5 39.33 -14.02 37.46
CA THR A 5 38.71 -15.27 37.89
C THR A 5 37.21 -15.12 37.71
N SER A 6 36.44 -16.01 37.07
CA SER A 6 35.74 -17.15 37.65
C SER A 6 34.83 -16.88 38.87
N ARG A 7 33.53 -17.13 38.76
CA ARG A 7 32.63 -17.76 39.78
C ARG A 7 31.22 -17.87 39.19
N LEU A 8 30.75 -19.11 38.96
CA LEU A 8 29.95 -20.06 39.79
C LEU A 8 28.46 -19.67 39.83
N LEU A 9 27.62 -20.34 39.09
CA LEU A 9 26.89 -21.61 39.36
C LEU A 9 26.05 -21.58 40.66
N HIS A 10 24.74 -21.50 40.58
CA HIS A 10 23.81 -22.04 41.56
C HIS A 10 22.60 -22.66 40.89
N TRP A 11 22.54 -23.98 41.03
CA TRP A 11 21.40 -24.85 40.80
C TRP A 11 20.44 -24.71 41.98
N PHE A 12 19.15 -24.61 41.73
CA PHE A 12 18.13 -24.99 42.69
C PHE A 12 17.07 -25.86 41.99
N THR A 13 17.20 -27.14 42.29
CA THR A 13 16.17 -28.18 42.14
C THR A 13 15.20 -28.07 43.30
N ALA A 14 13.91 -28.03 43.02
CA ALA A 14 12.86 -28.28 43.99
C ALA A 14 11.87 -29.31 43.44
N LEU A 15 12.00 -30.52 43.98
CA LEU A 15 10.98 -31.57 43.94
C LEU A 15 9.88 -31.25 44.94
N ILE A 16 8.62 -31.34 44.57
CA ILE A 16 7.50 -31.51 45.52
C ILE A 16 6.50 -32.54 45.00
N ALA A 17 6.18 -33.36 45.92
CA ALA A 17 5.48 -34.63 45.91
C ALA A 17 4.02 -34.65 45.49
N VAL A 18 3.65 -35.80 45.01
CA VAL A 18 2.30 -36.33 44.77
C VAL A 18 1.53 -36.50 46.09
N ALA A 19 0.29 -36.05 46.10
CA ALA A 19 -0.69 -36.56 47.06
C ALA A 19 -2.01 -36.88 46.31
N ALA A 20 -2.24 -38.15 46.20
CA ALA A 20 -3.51 -38.73 45.77
C ALA A 20 -4.51 -38.69 46.96
N SER A 21 -5.69 -38.14 46.70
CA SER A 21 -6.85 -38.35 47.56
C SER A 21 -8.03 -38.81 46.73
N VAL A 22 -8.32 -40.09 46.93
CA VAL A 22 -9.54 -40.75 46.45
C VAL A 22 -10.69 -40.33 47.37
N TYR A 23 -11.74 -39.73 46.80
CA TYR A 23 -13.04 -39.63 47.45
C TYR A 23 -14.08 -40.23 46.53
N LEU A 24 -14.58 -41.44 46.90
CA LEU A 24 -15.83 -41.99 46.43
C LEU A 24 -16.97 -41.28 47.14
N GLY A 25 -17.82 -40.63 46.38
CA GLY A 25 -19.09 -40.02 46.83
C GLY A 25 -20.10 -40.17 45.73
N SER A 26 -20.84 -41.26 45.76
CA SER A 26 -22.02 -41.49 44.92
C SER A 26 -23.17 -40.58 45.36
N SER A 27 -23.67 -39.75 44.47
CA SER A 27 -25.00 -39.11 44.59
C SER A 27 -25.59 -38.93 43.21
N ALA A 28 -26.54 -39.77 42.88
CA ALA A 28 -27.43 -39.56 41.77
C ALA A 28 -28.24 -38.26 41.93
N ARG A 29 -28.13 -37.35 40.98
CA ARG A 29 -29.02 -36.22 40.88
C ARG A 29 -29.62 -36.14 39.48
N ALA A 30 -30.94 -36.13 39.48
CA ALA A 30 -31.82 -36.15 38.34
C ALA A 30 -31.44 -35.09 37.28
N GLY A 31 -31.59 -35.52 36.03
CA GLY A 31 -31.36 -34.66 34.85
C GLY A 31 -32.35 -33.52 34.79
N SER A 32 -31.80 -32.32 34.68
CA SER A 32 -32.47 -31.18 34.07
C SER A 32 -31.95 -31.05 32.65
N THR A 33 -32.73 -31.46 31.69
CA THR A 33 -32.54 -31.19 30.27
C THR A 33 -32.79 -29.70 30.08
N GLU A 34 -31.73 -28.89 30.11
CA GLU A 34 -31.80 -27.56 29.53
C GLU A 34 -31.95 -27.67 28.02
N PRO A 35 -32.85 -26.92 27.38
CA PRO A 35 -32.95 -26.93 25.92
C PRO A 35 -31.69 -26.36 25.33
N MET A 36 -31.01 -27.17 24.53
CA MET A 36 -29.88 -26.74 23.69
C MET A 36 -30.33 -25.52 22.87
N ALA A 37 -29.75 -24.37 23.19
CA ALA A 37 -29.91 -23.14 22.42
C ALA A 37 -29.46 -23.42 20.99
N THR A 38 -30.41 -23.40 20.07
CA THR A 38 -30.17 -23.53 18.63
C THR A 38 -29.33 -22.29 18.24
N VAL A 39 -28.03 -22.46 18.07
CA VAL A 39 -27.18 -21.44 17.51
C VAL A 39 -27.55 -21.32 16.03
N THR A 40 -28.43 -20.40 15.74
CA THR A 40 -28.72 -20.00 14.35
C THR A 40 -27.40 -19.45 13.78
N PRO A 41 -26.83 -20.03 12.71
CA PRO A 41 -25.66 -19.48 12.11
C PRO A 41 -25.98 -18.07 11.64
N ALA A 42 -25.27 -17.07 12.20
CA ALA A 42 -25.37 -15.70 11.73
C ALA A 42 -25.07 -15.72 10.23
N LYS A 43 -26.09 -15.41 9.42
CA LYS A 43 -25.91 -15.19 7.99
C LYS A 43 -24.87 -14.09 7.85
N THR A 44 -23.62 -14.45 7.55
CA THR A 44 -22.59 -13.51 7.15
C THR A 44 -23.09 -12.86 5.87
N GLN A 45 -23.71 -11.69 6.01
CA GLN A 45 -24.19 -10.93 4.87
C GLN A 45 -22.96 -10.50 4.08
N MET A 46 -22.78 -11.06 2.89
CA MET A 46 -21.70 -10.63 1.99
C MET A 46 -21.90 -9.16 1.68
N LYS A 47 -20.95 -8.33 2.09
CA LYS A 47 -20.94 -6.91 1.76
C LYS A 47 -20.87 -6.76 0.25
N HIS A 48 -21.65 -5.84 -0.30
CA HIS A 48 -21.56 -5.50 -1.72
C HIS A 48 -20.16 -4.95 -2.03
N ALA A 49 -19.63 -5.19 -3.23
CA ALA A 49 -18.27 -4.78 -3.62
C ALA A 49 -18.02 -3.28 -3.42
N ASN A 50 -19.03 -2.44 -3.60
CA ASN A 50 -18.97 -0.99 -3.33
C ASN A 50 -18.91 -0.62 -1.84
N GLU A 51 -19.28 -1.50 -0.92
CA GLU A 51 -19.10 -1.32 0.53
C GLU A 51 -17.68 -1.70 0.97
N LEU A 52 -16.98 -2.50 0.17
CA LEU A 52 -15.59 -2.90 0.39
C LEU A 52 -14.59 -1.84 -0.09
N ILE A 53 -15.04 -0.88 -0.91
CA ILE A 53 -14.20 0.22 -1.38
C ILE A 53 -14.17 1.28 -0.28
N ASN A 54 -13.03 1.43 0.37
CA ASN A 54 -12.79 2.55 1.29
C ASN A 54 -12.90 3.86 0.50
N LYS A 55 -13.96 4.63 0.76
CA LYS A 55 -14.09 5.97 0.19
C LYS A 55 -13.06 6.87 0.85
N GLN A 56 -12.03 7.22 0.10
CA GLN A 56 -11.08 8.23 0.54
C GLN A 56 -11.72 9.61 0.41
N ASP A 57 -11.35 10.52 1.31
CA ASP A 57 -11.75 11.92 1.17
C ASP A 57 -11.30 12.49 -0.17
N PRO A 58 -12.16 13.28 -0.85
CA PRO A 58 -11.82 13.86 -2.14
C PRO A 58 -10.59 14.79 -2.04
N PRO A 59 -9.95 15.10 -3.19
CA PRO A 59 -8.88 16.08 -3.22
C PRO A 59 -9.34 17.45 -2.72
N LYS A 60 -8.43 18.15 -2.04
CA LYS A 60 -8.59 19.56 -1.65
C LYS A 60 -7.48 20.37 -2.30
N VAL A 61 -7.83 21.44 -2.98
CA VAL A 61 -6.91 22.31 -3.70
C VAL A 61 -7.11 23.74 -3.22
N SER A 62 -6.05 24.38 -2.72
CA SER A 62 -6.02 25.78 -2.34
C SER A 62 -5.73 26.66 -3.56
N ALA A 63 -6.76 27.32 -4.11
CA ALA A 63 -6.56 28.22 -5.24
C ALA A 63 -5.50 29.29 -4.95
N ARG A 64 -5.54 29.89 -3.75
CA ARG A 64 -4.57 30.90 -3.32
C ARG A 64 -3.11 30.40 -3.41
N LEU A 65 -2.85 29.21 -2.90
CA LEU A 65 -1.49 28.65 -2.91
C LEU A 65 -1.08 28.19 -4.31
N MET A 66 -2.02 27.68 -5.10
CA MET A 66 -1.73 27.28 -6.48
C MET A 66 -1.35 28.46 -7.39
N GLU A 67 -1.82 29.67 -7.11
CA GLU A 67 -1.39 30.89 -7.81
C GLU A 67 0.06 31.25 -7.53
N THR A 68 0.54 31.00 -6.30
CA THR A 68 1.93 31.29 -5.89
C THR A 68 2.87 30.11 -6.02
N ALA A 69 2.33 28.90 -6.26
CA ALA A 69 3.09 27.68 -6.44
C ALA A 69 3.92 27.72 -7.72
N THR A 70 5.22 27.53 -7.58
CA THR A 70 6.18 27.41 -8.68
C THR A 70 7.03 26.17 -8.48
N PRO A 71 7.66 25.64 -9.54
CA PRO A 71 8.56 24.50 -9.39
C PRO A 71 9.77 24.72 -8.48
N ASP A 72 10.04 25.97 -8.09
CA ASP A 72 11.16 26.35 -7.23
C ASP A 72 10.80 26.38 -5.72
N ASN A 73 9.52 26.56 -5.40
CA ASN A 73 9.06 26.67 -4.02
C ASN A 73 8.13 25.55 -3.56
N THR A 74 8.02 24.50 -4.37
CA THR A 74 7.16 23.33 -4.07
C THR A 74 7.96 22.11 -3.70
N HIS A 75 7.38 21.27 -2.85
CA HIS A 75 7.81 19.91 -2.61
C HIS A 75 6.58 18.99 -2.40
N VAL A 76 6.79 17.69 -2.52
CA VAL A 76 5.74 16.69 -2.38
C VAL A 76 5.99 15.83 -1.14
N LEU A 77 4.96 15.64 -0.33
CA LEU A 77 4.96 14.69 0.78
C LEU A 77 3.94 13.58 0.48
N VAL A 78 4.34 12.33 0.62
CA VAL A 78 3.48 11.15 0.45
C VAL A 78 3.41 10.40 1.77
N SER A 79 2.21 10.21 2.33
CA SER A 79 1.97 9.38 3.50
C SER A 79 1.34 8.05 3.08
N LEU A 80 2.09 6.97 3.26
CA LEU A 80 1.63 5.62 2.89
C LEU A 80 0.56 5.10 3.84
N SER A 81 0.66 5.41 5.13
CA SER A 81 -0.35 5.00 6.12
C SER A 81 -1.69 5.69 5.91
N LYS A 82 -1.66 6.98 5.54
CA LYS A 82 -2.88 7.77 5.27
C LYS A 82 -3.40 7.57 3.85
N GLN A 83 -2.59 7.00 2.95
CA GLN A 83 -2.86 6.95 1.50
C GLN A 83 -3.19 8.33 0.94
N ARG A 84 -2.35 9.32 1.30
CA ARG A 84 -2.47 10.72 0.88
C ARG A 84 -1.15 11.21 0.30
N ALA A 85 -1.26 12.14 -0.67
CA ALA A 85 -0.13 12.95 -1.10
C ALA A 85 -0.47 14.43 -0.96
N TYR A 86 0.55 15.21 -0.67
CA TYR A 86 0.44 16.64 -0.44
C TYR A 86 1.44 17.37 -1.35
N LEU A 87 0.96 18.38 -2.08
CA LEU A 87 1.84 19.39 -2.67
C LEU A 87 1.93 20.54 -1.70
N LEU A 88 3.14 20.89 -1.29
CA LEU A 88 3.38 21.98 -0.36
C LEU A 88 4.06 23.16 -1.08
N VAL A 89 3.71 24.37 -0.64
CA VAL A 89 4.38 25.63 -0.99
C VAL A 89 4.99 26.16 0.30
N GLY A 90 6.30 26.04 0.44
CA GLY A 90 6.92 26.19 1.76
C GLY A 90 6.38 25.12 2.71
N GLU A 91 5.74 25.55 3.80
CA GLU A 91 5.12 24.65 4.80
C GLU A 91 3.60 24.52 4.65
N GLU A 92 2.98 25.27 3.73
CA GLU A 92 1.53 25.28 3.55
C GLU A 92 1.09 24.24 2.50
N ILE A 93 0.00 23.52 2.78
CA ILE A 93 -0.56 22.51 1.87
C ILE A 93 -1.37 23.17 0.77
N ALA A 94 -0.85 23.13 -0.46
CA ALA A 94 -1.54 23.61 -1.66
C ALA A 94 -2.50 22.57 -2.24
N ILE A 95 -2.12 21.28 -2.21
CA ILE A 95 -2.96 20.16 -2.62
C ILE A 95 -2.88 19.08 -1.55
N ASP A 96 -4.03 18.55 -1.12
CA ASP A 96 -4.18 17.34 -0.32
C ASP A 96 -5.04 16.36 -1.13
N THR A 97 -4.47 15.21 -1.53
CA THR A 97 -5.11 14.29 -2.46
C THR A 97 -5.02 12.84 -2.03
N PRO A 98 -6.06 12.01 -2.24
CA PRO A 98 -5.95 10.58 -2.08
C PRO A 98 -4.97 10.00 -3.09
N ILE A 99 -4.37 8.86 -2.72
CA ILE A 99 -3.49 8.07 -3.58
C ILE A 99 -3.82 6.58 -3.50
N SER A 100 -3.17 5.80 -4.37
CA SER A 100 -3.05 4.35 -4.19
C SER A 100 -1.60 3.95 -4.42
N SER A 101 -0.92 3.58 -3.34
CA SER A 101 0.48 3.16 -3.34
C SER A 101 0.66 1.67 -3.61
N GLY A 102 1.87 1.13 -3.46
CA GLY A 102 2.19 -0.28 -3.62
C GLY A 102 1.39 -1.20 -2.71
N LYS A 103 0.85 -2.29 -3.28
CA LYS A 103 -0.06 -3.24 -2.60
C LYS A 103 0.56 -4.04 -1.47
N ARG A 104 1.88 -4.02 -1.33
CA ARG A 104 2.62 -4.69 -0.24
C ARG A 104 3.60 -3.71 0.36
N ALA A 105 3.89 -3.89 1.65
CA ALA A 105 4.92 -3.12 2.33
C ALA A 105 6.26 -3.15 1.56
N GLY A 106 6.92 -2.01 1.45
CA GLY A 106 8.19 -1.85 0.75
C GLY A 106 8.12 -1.79 -0.78
N MET A 107 6.98 -2.02 -1.43
CA MET A 107 6.86 -1.83 -2.89
C MET A 107 6.95 -0.36 -3.29
N THR A 108 6.33 0.54 -2.53
CA THR A 108 6.63 1.97 -2.59
C THR A 108 7.66 2.24 -1.50
N PRO A 109 8.89 2.64 -1.85
CA PRO A 109 9.95 2.83 -0.86
C PRO A 109 9.69 4.09 -0.01
N ASN A 110 10.03 4.01 1.28
CA ASN A 110 10.08 5.19 2.17
C ASN A 110 11.41 5.90 2.00
N GLY A 111 11.43 7.20 2.27
CA GLY A 111 12.63 8.02 2.27
C GLY A 111 12.48 9.33 1.51
N SER A 112 13.58 10.03 1.34
CA SER A 112 13.65 11.29 0.60
C SER A 112 14.16 11.05 -0.82
N PHE A 113 13.37 11.46 -1.77
CA PHE A 113 13.60 11.33 -3.21
C PHE A 113 13.59 12.71 -3.87
N LYS A 114 13.85 12.70 -5.17
CA LYS A 114 13.64 13.86 -6.06
C LYS A 114 12.95 13.38 -7.33
N VAL A 115 12.21 14.25 -7.97
CA VAL A 115 11.74 13.98 -9.33
C VAL A 115 12.96 13.84 -10.25
N LEU A 116 13.16 12.66 -10.83
CA LEU A 116 14.29 12.35 -11.71
C LEU A 116 13.99 12.61 -13.18
N GLU A 117 12.72 12.43 -13.56
CA GLU A 117 12.23 12.54 -14.94
C GLU A 117 10.75 12.93 -14.91
N LYS A 118 10.32 13.62 -15.95
CA LYS A 118 8.90 13.96 -16.19
C LYS A 118 8.51 13.56 -17.61
N ASP A 119 7.48 12.75 -17.74
CA ASP A 119 6.94 12.31 -19.02
C ASP A 119 5.40 12.35 -19.00
N PRO A 120 4.75 13.25 -19.76
CA PRO A 120 3.30 13.42 -19.71
C PRO A 120 2.53 12.24 -20.35
N ASP A 121 3.17 11.44 -21.19
CA ASP A 121 2.54 10.32 -21.91
C ASP A 121 3.29 9.00 -21.75
N HIS A 122 3.83 8.78 -20.57
CA HIS A 122 4.60 7.60 -20.23
C HIS A 122 3.78 6.31 -20.31
N HIS A 123 4.43 5.25 -20.79
CA HIS A 123 3.90 3.88 -20.77
C HIS A 123 4.86 2.95 -20.05
N SER A 124 4.31 2.04 -19.27
CA SER A 124 5.14 1.08 -18.53
C SER A 124 5.91 0.15 -19.46
N SER A 125 7.22 0.01 -19.24
CA SER A 125 8.06 -0.98 -19.94
C SER A 125 7.94 -2.40 -19.38
N ILE A 126 7.23 -2.60 -18.25
CA ILE A 126 7.18 -3.88 -17.54
C ILE A 126 5.76 -4.40 -17.40
N PHE A 127 4.80 -3.52 -17.09
CA PHE A 127 3.41 -3.88 -16.81
C PHE A 127 2.48 -3.40 -17.93
N GLY A 128 1.66 -4.28 -18.46
CA GLY A 128 0.79 -3.93 -19.57
C GLY A 128 -0.11 -5.09 -19.99
N ASN A 129 -0.35 -5.19 -21.31
CA ASN A 129 -1.17 -6.21 -21.90
C ASN A 129 -0.43 -6.85 -23.10
N PHE A 130 -0.77 -8.08 -23.46
CA PHE A 130 -0.48 -8.62 -24.77
C PHE A 130 -1.68 -8.38 -25.69
N VAL A 131 -1.45 -7.71 -26.80
CA VAL A 131 -2.48 -7.36 -27.79
C VAL A 131 -2.17 -8.02 -29.14
N ASP A 132 -3.21 -8.35 -29.90
CA ASP A 132 -3.07 -8.87 -31.26
C ASP A 132 -2.80 -7.73 -32.27
N ASN A 133 -2.55 -8.07 -33.53
CA ASN A 133 -2.28 -7.07 -34.58
C ASN A 133 -3.47 -6.14 -34.87
N GLY A 134 -4.66 -6.46 -34.40
CA GLY A 134 -5.86 -5.61 -34.45
C GLY A 134 -6.03 -4.71 -33.25
N GLY A 135 -5.09 -4.71 -32.27
CA GLY A 135 -5.16 -3.91 -31.04
C GLY A 135 -6.10 -4.50 -29.97
N ARG A 136 -6.59 -5.73 -30.14
CA ARG A 136 -7.45 -6.38 -29.16
C ARG A 136 -6.60 -7.03 -28.07
N THR A 137 -6.91 -6.75 -26.82
CA THR A 137 -6.25 -7.38 -25.67
C THR A 137 -6.52 -8.89 -25.66
N VAL A 138 -5.45 -9.67 -25.77
CA VAL A 138 -5.47 -11.14 -25.66
C VAL A 138 -5.20 -11.58 -24.23
N ARG A 139 -4.26 -10.90 -23.54
CA ARG A 139 -3.96 -11.15 -22.13
C ARG A 139 -3.67 -9.83 -21.42
N ALA A 140 -4.49 -9.51 -20.43
CA ALA A 140 -4.37 -8.29 -19.65
C ALA A 140 -3.54 -8.48 -18.38
N GLY A 141 -2.97 -7.38 -17.85
CA GLY A 141 -2.31 -7.33 -16.56
C GLY A 141 -1.03 -8.16 -16.51
N VAL A 142 -0.30 -8.25 -17.61
CA VAL A 142 0.95 -9.02 -17.72
C VAL A 142 2.15 -8.25 -17.19
N SER A 143 3.18 -9.01 -16.81
CA SER A 143 4.49 -8.48 -16.46
C SER A 143 5.56 -9.14 -17.33
N LEU A 144 6.30 -8.36 -18.11
CA LEU A 144 7.39 -8.86 -18.95
C LEU A 144 8.53 -9.54 -18.16
N LYS A 145 8.53 -9.41 -16.83
CA LYS A 145 9.50 -10.13 -15.97
C LYS A 145 9.16 -11.62 -15.81
N ILE A 146 7.90 -12.00 -15.98
CA ILE A 146 7.41 -13.36 -15.68
C ILE A 146 6.49 -13.93 -16.75
N ASP A 147 5.93 -13.11 -17.64
CA ASP A 147 4.99 -13.53 -18.66
C ASP A 147 5.62 -13.50 -20.04
N SER A 148 5.31 -14.52 -20.86
CA SER A 148 5.71 -14.58 -22.26
C SER A 148 4.53 -14.24 -23.17
N ALA A 149 4.83 -13.56 -24.28
CA ALA A 149 3.82 -13.18 -25.26
C ALA A 149 3.25 -14.42 -25.97
N PRO A 150 1.91 -14.59 -26.03
CA PRO A 150 1.27 -15.56 -26.90
C PRO A 150 1.64 -15.33 -28.37
N SER A 151 1.62 -16.39 -29.17
CA SER A 151 1.88 -16.27 -30.62
C SER A 151 0.94 -15.27 -31.29
N GLY A 152 1.48 -14.39 -32.14
CA GLY A 152 0.72 -13.38 -32.86
C GLY A 152 0.32 -12.17 -32.00
N THR A 153 0.94 -11.98 -30.82
CA THR A 153 0.72 -10.81 -29.99
C THR A 153 2.01 -10.02 -29.77
N HIS A 154 1.86 -8.74 -29.43
CA HIS A 154 2.93 -7.89 -28.97
C HIS A 154 2.55 -7.23 -27.62
N TYR A 155 3.56 -6.73 -26.93
CA TYR A 155 3.37 -6.06 -25.65
C TYR A 155 2.93 -4.61 -25.86
N GLU A 156 1.89 -4.20 -25.11
CA GLU A 156 1.44 -2.83 -24.96
C GLU A 156 1.53 -2.42 -23.51
N GLY A 157 2.37 -1.43 -23.22
CA GLY A 157 2.60 -0.92 -21.85
C GLY A 157 1.37 -0.22 -21.30
N ALA A 158 1.09 -0.44 -20.02
CA ALA A 158 0.02 0.29 -19.33
C ALA A 158 0.29 1.80 -19.34
N PRO A 159 -0.69 2.65 -19.69
CA PRO A 159 -0.52 4.10 -19.69
C PRO A 159 -0.31 4.61 -18.26
N MET A 160 0.69 5.46 -18.10
CA MET A 160 1.08 6.09 -16.85
C MET A 160 1.19 7.61 -17.07
N LYS A 161 0.09 8.23 -17.45
CA LYS A 161 0.07 9.67 -17.82
C LYS A 161 0.50 10.57 -16.67
N TRP A 162 1.18 11.67 -17.02
CA TRP A 162 1.75 12.65 -16.08
C TRP A 162 2.77 12.01 -15.12
N PHE A 163 3.61 11.14 -15.68
CA PHE A 163 4.60 10.40 -14.91
C PHE A 163 5.72 11.30 -14.38
N MET A 164 5.99 11.15 -13.10
CA MET A 164 7.10 11.80 -12.38
C MET A 164 7.91 10.69 -11.73
N ARG A 165 9.07 10.35 -12.30
CA ARG A 165 9.96 9.28 -11.83
C ARG A 165 10.63 9.67 -10.52
N LEU A 166 10.69 8.77 -9.56
CA LEU A 166 11.33 8.97 -8.25
C LEU A 166 12.55 8.07 -8.04
N THR A 167 12.55 6.88 -8.66
CA THR A 167 13.66 5.91 -8.50
C THR A 167 14.17 5.41 -9.85
N ASN A 168 15.41 4.94 -9.88
CA ASN A 168 15.99 4.32 -11.07
C ASN A 168 15.28 3.00 -11.46
N ASP A 169 14.67 2.32 -10.49
CA ASP A 169 13.88 1.10 -10.72
C ASP A 169 12.49 1.36 -11.32
N GLY A 170 12.14 2.63 -11.56
CA GLY A 170 10.92 3.01 -12.24
C GLY A 170 9.72 3.28 -11.34
N VAL A 171 9.92 3.41 -10.02
CA VAL A 171 8.86 3.91 -9.14
C VAL A 171 8.69 5.41 -9.38
N GLY A 172 7.43 5.84 -9.51
CA GLY A 172 7.09 7.25 -9.74
C GLY A 172 5.64 7.54 -9.32
N MET A 173 5.22 8.77 -9.55
CA MET A 173 3.84 9.24 -9.38
C MET A 173 3.21 9.41 -10.76
N HIS A 174 1.95 9.01 -10.93
CA HIS A 174 1.22 9.12 -12.22
C HIS A 174 -0.28 8.97 -12.03
N VAL A 175 -1.06 9.28 -13.06
CA VAL A 175 -2.51 8.99 -13.09
C VAL A 175 -2.75 7.49 -12.96
N GLY A 176 -3.68 7.11 -12.09
CA GLY A 176 -4.09 5.71 -11.98
C GLY A 176 -5.41 5.51 -11.24
N MET A 177 -5.90 4.28 -11.27
CA MET A 177 -7.11 3.92 -10.53
C MET A 177 -6.84 3.91 -9.03
N LEU A 178 -7.71 4.56 -8.26
CA LEU A 178 -7.69 4.61 -6.80
C LEU A 178 -8.85 3.79 -6.24
N PRO A 179 -8.62 2.55 -5.85
CA PRO A 179 -9.70 1.71 -5.29
C PRO A 179 -9.99 2.02 -3.81
N GLY A 180 -9.28 2.98 -3.19
CA GLY A 180 -9.41 3.34 -1.78
C GLY A 180 -8.44 2.59 -0.86
N TYR A 181 -7.52 1.84 -1.42
CA TYR A 181 -6.47 1.09 -0.70
C TYR A 181 -5.20 0.95 -1.56
N PRO A 182 -4.05 0.56 -0.99
CA PRO A 182 -2.83 0.28 -1.75
C PRO A 182 -3.04 -0.84 -2.77
N ALA A 183 -2.86 -0.57 -4.06
CA ALA A 183 -3.14 -1.54 -5.13
C ALA A 183 -2.14 -1.52 -6.29
N SER A 184 -1.11 -0.67 -6.26
CA SER A 184 -0.12 -0.56 -7.33
C SER A 184 0.99 -1.62 -7.21
N HIS A 185 1.88 -1.66 -8.20
CA HIS A 185 3.10 -2.46 -8.17
C HIS A 185 4.32 -1.68 -7.66
N GLY A 186 4.10 -0.51 -7.04
CA GLY A 186 5.14 0.34 -6.45
C GLY A 186 4.93 1.82 -6.69
N CYS A 187 4.40 2.22 -7.82
CA CYS A 187 4.11 3.61 -8.13
C CYS A 187 3.00 4.18 -7.23
N VAL A 188 3.02 5.48 -7.04
CA VAL A 188 1.98 6.26 -6.36
C VAL A 188 0.98 6.72 -7.41
N ARG A 189 -0.23 6.14 -7.40
CA ARG A 189 -1.30 6.54 -8.31
C ARG A 189 -2.02 7.77 -7.77
N LEU A 190 -2.26 8.73 -8.65
CA LEU A 190 -2.93 10.00 -8.40
C LEU A 190 -4.26 10.08 -9.17
N PRO A 191 -5.26 10.85 -8.69
CA PRO A 191 -6.46 11.15 -9.46
C PRO A 191 -6.13 11.85 -10.79
N VAL A 192 -6.97 11.61 -11.80
CA VAL A 192 -6.77 12.12 -13.17
C VAL A 192 -6.79 13.64 -13.27
N ASP A 193 -7.54 14.30 -12.40
CA ASP A 193 -7.67 15.75 -12.29
C ASP A 193 -6.57 16.42 -11.47
N ILE A 194 -5.87 15.66 -10.62
CA ILE A 194 -4.84 16.17 -9.72
C ILE A 194 -3.42 15.96 -10.26
N ALA A 195 -3.17 14.83 -10.91
CA ALA A 195 -1.83 14.54 -11.43
C ALA A 195 -1.26 15.64 -12.33
N PRO A 196 -2.02 16.21 -13.30
CA PRO A 196 -1.53 17.33 -14.11
C PRO A 196 -1.20 18.57 -13.27
N LEU A 197 -2.01 18.88 -12.25
CA LEU A 197 -1.77 20.03 -11.38
C LEU A 197 -0.45 19.91 -10.62
N ILE A 198 -0.17 18.73 -10.05
CA ILE A 198 1.12 18.46 -9.39
C ILE A 198 2.25 18.49 -10.42
N TYR A 199 2.05 17.82 -11.56
CA TYR A 199 3.05 17.75 -12.63
C TYR A 199 3.50 19.13 -13.09
N GLU A 200 2.60 20.09 -13.27
CA GLU A 200 2.92 21.46 -13.69
C GLU A 200 3.69 22.25 -12.63
N LYS A 201 3.47 21.96 -11.35
CA LYS A 201 4.07 22.68 -10.22
C LYS A 201 5.37 22.06 -9.71
N VAL A 202 5.84 20.96 -10.29
CA VAL A 202 7.12 20.34 -9.97
C VAL A 202 8.05 20.31 -11.18
N LYS A 203 9.36 20.24 -10.93
CA LYS A 203 10.42 20.07 -11.95
C LYS A 203 11.32 18.89 -11.60
N VAL A 204 12.17 18.50 -12.52
CA VAL A 204 13.29 17.60 -12.20
C VAL A 204 14.14 18.23 -11.10
N GLY A 205 14.39 17.46 -10.04
CA GLY A 205 15.04 17.91 -8.82
C GLY A 205 14.10 18.34 -7.69
N THR A 206 12.79 18.52 -7.92
CA THR A 206 11.82 18.81 -6.85
C THR A 206 11.85 17.71 -5.80
N PRO A 207 11.98 18.06 -4.47
CA PRO A 207 11.98 17.09 -3.39
C PRO A 207 10.65 16.34 -3.27
N VAL A 208 10.74 15.06 -2.95
CA VAL A 208 9.58 14.17 -2.68
C VAL A 208 9.93 13.31 -1.47
N ASP A 209 9.24 13.49 -0.37
CA ASP A 209 9.39 12.67 0.82
C ASP A 209 8.25 11.65 0.89
N ILE A 210 8.59 10.39 1.15
CA ILE A 210 7.64 9.28 1.30
C ILE A 210 7.76 8.74 2.71
N GLU A 211 6.71 8.94 3.49
CA GLU A 211 6.58 8.51 4.89
C GLU A 211 5.74 7.22 4.99
N PRO A 212 5.96 6.41 6.02
CA PRO A 212 5.16 5.23 6.33
C PRO A 212 3.67 5.50 6.49
#